data_cb8ffe1921d7f36916594e4666c0df5f
#
_entry.id   cb8ffe1921d7f36916594e4666c0df5f
#
_cell.length_a   1.000
_cell.length_b   1.000
_cell.length_c   1.000
_cell.angle_alpha   90.00
_cell.angle_beta   90.00
_cell.angle_gamma   90.00
#
_symmetry.space_group_name_H-M   'P 1'
#
loop_
_entity.id
_entity.type
_entity.pdbx_description
1 polymer ?
#
loop_
_entity_poly.entity_id
_entity_poly.type
_entity_poly.pdbx_seq_one_letter_code
_entity_poly.pdbx_strand_id
1 'polypeptide(L)'
;REYVSYTDYAQVNGVELFYAAEGCGKPVILLHGNGGSHNSLETTTRQLAQAGYLVYAIDSRGQGANKKLDEYHYKDMAEDVYQFIRQKNLVKPAVFGYSDGGIIALQLEVMYPGTLGAIATGGANIFVPGALEQSFIDRLYEDENPSPLKKMLMYEPTMTADDMQTIQAPSLIISGENDIILPEHTRLIGENIPDGEVVILPGEDHGSYIKRSYKVGDLILDFFKRIGY
;
A
#
# COMPACT_ATOMS: atom_id res chain seq x y z
N ARG A 1 -18.76 -20.78 2.73
CA ARG A 1 -17.36 -20.47 3.06
C ARG A 1 -17.23 -20.11 4.52
N GLU A 2 -16.11 -20.44 5.11
CA GLU A 2 -15.85 -20.22 6.51
C GLU A 2 -15.11 -18.92 6.74
N TYR A 3 -15.59 -18.12 7.72
CA TYR A 3 -14.89 -16.93 8.18
C TYR A 3 -13.65 -17.37 8.96
N VAL A 4 -12.48 -16.91 8.56
CA VAL A 4 -11.22 -17.27 9.21
C VAL A 4 -10.68 -16.10 10.04
N SER A 5 -9.89 -16.42 11.05
CA SER A 5 -9.15 -15.44 11.84
C SER A 5 -7.90 -16.14 12.38
N TYR A 6 -6.75 -15.90 11.76
CA TYR A 6 -5.49 -16.53 12.16
C TYR A 6 -4.31 -15.67 11.75
N THR A 7 -3.15 -16.02 12.30
CA THR A 7 -1.87 -15.45 11.88
C THR A 7 -0.93 -16.57 11.46
N ASP A 8 -0.01 -16.26 10.56
CA ASP A 8 0.99 -17.24 10.09
C ASP A 8 2.17 -16.49 9.45
N TYR A 9 3.15 -17.23 9.01
CA TYR A 9 4.30 -16.76 8.26
C TYR A 9 4.31 -17.38 6.87
N ALA A 10 4.62 -16.58 5.86
CA ALA A 10 4.86 -17.04 4.50
C ALA A 10 6.35 -16.97 4.20
N GLN A 11 6.91 -18.05 3.65
CA GLN A 11 8.30 -18.07 3.18
C GLN A 11 8.31 -17.63 1.72
N VAL A 12 8.73 -16.40 1.47
CA VAL A 12 8.76 -15.81 0.13
C VAL A 12 10.01 -14.99 -0.07
N ASN A 13 10.56 -15.04 -1.27
CA ASN A 13 11.66 -14.17 -1.70
C ASN A 13 12.82 -14.09 -0.68
N GLY A 14 13.14 -15.22 -0.04
CA GLY A 14 14.24 -15.31 0.92
C GLY A 14 13.95 -14.74 2.29
N VAL A 15 12.73 -14.37 2.61
CA VAL A 15 12.34 -13.85 3.92
C VAL A 15 11.08 -14.55 4.44
N GLU A 16 10.86 -14.45 5.75
CA GLU A 16 9.58 -14.78 6.35
C GLU A 16 8.73 -13.54 6.42
N LEU A 17 7.49 -13.61 5.95
CA LEU A 17 6.52 -12.54 6.11
C LEU A 17 5.42 -12.98 7.06
N PHE A 18 5.33 -12.31 8.20
CA PHE A 18 4.18 -12.45 9.10
C PHE A 18 2.95 -11.82 8.45
N TYR A 19 1.81 -12.47 8.59
CA TYR A 19 0.54 -11.91 8.15
C TYR A 19 -0.60 -12.35 9.05
N ALA A 20 -1.65 -11.54 9.08
CA ALA A 20 -2.92 -11.87 9.71
C ALA A 20 -3.96 -12.04 8.61
N ALA A 21 -4.75 -13.11 8.70
CA ALA A 21 -5.85 -13.36 7.78
C ALA A 21 -7.16 -13.27 8.52
N GLU A 22 -8.14 -12.54 7.98
CA GLU A 22 -9.45 -12.39 8.59
C GLU A 22 -10.54 -12.27 7.53
N GLY A 23 -11.64 -12.95 7.74
CA GLY A 23 -12.80 -12.85 6.88
C GLY A 23 -13.00 -14.03 5.98
N CYS A 24 -13.76 -13.79 4.91
CA CYS A 24 -14.14 -14.81 3.93
C CYS A 24 -14.63 -14.09 2.68
N GLY A 25 -14.31 -14.59 1.51
CA GLY A 25 -14.73 -14.00 0.24
C GLY A 25 -13.55 -13.65 -0.67
N LYS A 26 -13.72 -12.64 -1.51
CA LYS A 26 -12.65 -12.19 -2.41
C LYS A 26 -11.46 -11.66 -1.63
N PRO A 27 -10.22 -11.95 -2.06
CA PRO A 27 -9.04 -11.58 -1.32
C PRO A 27 -8.70 -10.08 -1.46
N VAL A 28 -8.36 -9.48 -0.33
CA VAL A 28 -7.83 -8.11 -0.26
C VAL A 28 -6.56 -8.14 0.58
N ILE A 29 -5.47 -7.64 0.02
CA ILE A 29 -4.21 -7.50 0.74
C ILE A 29 -4.10 -6.08 1.26
N LEU A 30 -3.74 -5.93 2.54
CA LEU A 30 -3.48 -4.64 3.17
C LEU A 30 -2.00 -4.51 3.48
N LEU A 31 -1.40 -3.38 3.09
CA LEU A 31 0.01 -3.09 3.27
C LEU A 31 0.20 -1.79 4.06
N HIS A 32 0.90 -1.88 5.19
CA HIS A 32 1.13 -0.76 6.11
C HIS A 32 2.21 0.21 5.61
N GLY A 33 2.34 1.35 6.28
CA GLY A 33 3.35 2.36 6.02
C GLY A 33 4.73 2.02 6.60
N ASN A 34 5.71 2.90 6.34
CA ASN A 34 7.10 2.74 6.76
C ASN A 34 7.21 2.53 8.27
N GLY A 35 7.83 1.41 8.67
CA GLY A 35 8.05 1.09 10.08
C GLY A 35 6.81 0.66 10.86
N GLY A 36 5.67 0.49 10.20
CA GLY A 36 4.44 0.04 10.83
C GLY A 36 4.29 -1.48 10.89
N SER A 37 3.05 -1.94 10.96
CA SER A 37 2.69 -3.35 10.96
C SER A 37 1.22 -3.50 10.55
N HIS A 38 0.75 -4.75 10.44
CA HIS A 38 -0.67 -5.04 10.22
C HIS A 38 -1.59 -4.36 11.27
N ASN A 39 -1.09 -4.11 12.48
CA ASN A 39 -1.85 -3.43 13.53
C ASN A 39 -2.24 -2.01 13.13
N SER A 40 -1.45 -1.34 12.30
CA SER A 40 -1.74 0.01 11.83
C SER A 40 -3.04 0.08 11.02
N LEU A 41 -3.44 -1.04 10.41
CA LEU A 41 -4.61 -1.15 9.54
C LEU A 41 -5.70 -2.05 10.14
N GLU A 42 -5.68 -2.25 11.45
CA GLU A 42 -6.60 -3.17 12.14
C GLU A 42 -8.07 -2.77 11.93
N THR A 43 -8.40 -1.50 12.06
CA THR A 43 -9.76 -1.01 11.86
C THR A 43 -10.25 -1.29 10.43
N THR A 44 -9.42 -0.99 9.44
CA THR A 44 -9.73 -1.26 8.03
C THR A 44 -9.83 -2.75 7.76
N THR A 45 -8.94 -3.57 8.34
CA THR A 45 -9.00 -5.03 8.23
C THR A 45 -10.36 -5.57 8.66
N ARG A 46 -10.81 -5.19 9.85
CA ARG A 46 -12.10 -5.63 10.38
C ARG A 46 -13.27 -5.16 9.54
N GLN A 47 -13.21 -3.90 9.11
CA GLN A 47 -14.26 -3.30 8.29
C GLN A 47 -14.45 -4.07 6.98
N LEU A 48 -13.36 -4.37 6.28
CA LEU A 48 -13.42 -5.13 5.03
C LEU A 48 -13.82 -6.58 5.25
N ALA A 49 -13.31 -7.22 6.30
CA ALA A 49 -13.66 -8.60 6.63
C ALA A 49 -15.16 -8.74 6.94
N GLN A 50 -15.72 -7.80 7.71
CA GLN A 50 -17.14 -7.78 8.02
C GLN A 50 -18.01 -7.48 6.80
N ALA A 51 -17.45 -6.81 5.79
CA ALA A 51 -18.14 -6.53 4.52
C ALA A 51 -18.10 -7.69 3.52
N GLY A 52 -17.48 -8.82 3.88
CA GLY A 52 -17.52 -10.03 3.05
C GLY A 52 -16.24 -10.27 2.24
N TYR A 53 -15.11 -9.72 2.66
CA TYR A 53 -13.82 -9.96 2.03
C TYR A 53 -12.91 -10.82 2.90
N LEU A 54 -12.02 -11.58 2.25
CA LEU A 54 -10.93 -12.26 2.94
C LEU A 54 -9.71 -11.35 2.92
N VAL A 55 -9.34 -10.84 4.08
CA VAL A 55 -8.27 -9.84 4.22
C VAL A 55 -6.98 -10.49 4.68
N TYR A 56 -5.90 -10.21 3.96
CA TYR A 56 -4.53 -10.55 4.35
C TYR A 56 -3.80 -9.26 4.70
N ALA A 57 -3.58 -9.01 5.99
CA ALA A 57 -2.82 -7.86 6.46
C ALA A 57 -1.37 -8.31 6.70
N ILE A 58 -0.47 -7.87 5.85
CA ILE A 58 0.92 -8.33 5.81
C ILE A 58 1.82 -7.36 6.56
N ASP A 59 2.72 -7.89 7.41
CA ASP A 59 3.88 -7.14 7.87
C ASP A 59 4.94 -7.17 6.78
N SER A 60 5.37 -6.01 6.31
CA SER A 60 6.41 -5.91 5.29
C SER A 60 7.74 -6.47 5.81
N ARG A 61 8.61 -6.89 4.89
CA ARG A 61 9.93 -7.43 5.26
C ARG A 61 10.63 -6.53 6.25
N GLY A 62 11.24 -7.11 7.26
CA GLY A 62 12.02 -6.39 8.26
C GLY A 62 11.24 -5.50 9.19
N GLN A 63 9.90 -5.55 9.19
CA GLN A 63 9.02 -4.67 9.96
C GLN A 63 7.98 -5.48 10.72
N GLY A 64 7.33 -4.85 11.69
CA GLY A 64 6.34 -5.52 12.53
C GLY A 64 6.93 -6.72 13.26
N ALA A 65 6.36 -7.90 13.07
CA ALA A 65 6.82 -9.14 13.68
C ALA A 65 8.02 -9.77 12.96
N ASN A 66 8.42 -9.22 11.82
CA ASN A 66 9.52 -9.76 11.02
C ASN A 66 10.88 -9.30 11.53
N LYS A 67 11.89 -10.14 11.36
CA LYS A 67 13.26 -9.83 11.74
C LYS A 67 13.79 -8.63 10.95
N LYS A 68 14.34 -7.64 11.64
CA LYS A 68 14.90 -6.43 11.03
C LYS A 68 16.01 -6.74 10.04
N LEU A 69 16.07 -5.93 8.99
CA LEU A 69 17.07 -6.02 7.92
C LEU A 69 17.93 -4.77 7.90
N ASP A 70 19.09 -4.86 7.24
CA ASP A 70 20.03 -3.76 7.11
C ASP A 70 19.79 -2.91 5.87
N GLU A 71 18.96 -3.39 4.96
CA GLU A 71 18.70 -2.73 3.67
C GLU A 71 17.26 -3.01 3.22
N TYR A 72 16.61 -2.01 2.65
CA TYR A 72 15.22 -2.10 2.19
C TYR A 72 15.07 -1.44 0.83
N HIS A 73 14.31 -2.10 -0.07
CA HIS A 73 13.98 -1.61 -1.40
C HIS A 73 12.52 -1.90 -1.73
N TYR A 74 11.80 -0.93 -2.30
CA TYR A 74 10.40 -1.14 -2.68
C TYR A 74 10.24 -2.27 -3.70
N LYS A 75 11.19 -2.46 -4.61
CA LYS A 75 11.12 -3.57 -5.58
C LYS A 75 11.19 -4.94 -4.91
N ASP A 76 12.01 -5.08 -3.87
CA ASP A 76 12.07 -6.31 -3.09
C ASP A 76 10.76 -6.55 -2.34
N MET A 77 10.18 -5.49 -1.78
CA MET A 77 8.90 -5.58 -1.07
C MET A 77 7.75 -5.92 -2.02
N ALA A 78 7.77 -5.36 -3.22
CA ALA A 78 6.80 -5.70 -4.26
C ALA A 78 6.93 -7.17 -4.70
N GLU A 79 8.17 -7.67 -4.86
CA GLU A 79 8.42 -9.07 -5.18
C GLU A 79 7.93 -9.99 -4.08
N ASP A 80 8.10 -9.62 -2.81
CA ASP A 80 7.58 -10.37 -1.67
C ASP A 80 6.06 -10.57 -1.79
N VAL A 81 5.33 -9.49 -2.06
CA VAL A 81 3.88 -9.54 -2.18
C VAL A 81 3.45 -10.35 -3.41
N TYR A 82 4.17 -10.19 -4.53
CA TYR A 82 3.91 -10.97 -5.73
C TYR A 82 4.05 -12.48 -5.45
N GLN A 83 5.12 -12.88 -4.78
CA GLN A 83 5.34 -14.28 -4.41
C GLN A 83 4.30 -14.77 -3.41
N PHE A 84 3.88 -13.93 -2.47
CA PHE A 84 2.79 -14.25 -1.55
C PHE A 84 1.49 -14.55 -2.32
N ILE A 85 1.14 -13.71 -3.29
CA ILE A 85 -0.03 -13.90 -4.14
C ILE A 85 0.05 -15.25 -4.87
N ARG A 86 1.21 -15.57 -5.45
CA ARG A 86 1.44 -16.83 -6.16
C ARG A 86 1.35 -18.03 -5.21
N GLN A 87 2.00 -17.96 -4.07
CA GLN A 87 2.02 -19.05 -3.09
C GLN A 87 0.63 -19.36 -2.54
N LYS A 88 -0.19 -18.34 -2.31
CA LYS A 88 -1.56 -18.47 -1.83
C LYS A 88 -2.57 -18.76 -2.94
N ASN A 89 -2.14 -18.82 -4.18
CA ASN A 89 -3.01 -19.00 -5.34
C ASN A 89 -4.14 -17.97 -5.41
N LEU A 90 -3.84 -16.72 -5.06
CA LEU A 90 -4.81 -15.63 -5.14
C LEU A 90 -4.95 -15.20 -6.60
N VAL A 91 -6.19 -15.09 -7.06
CA VAL A 91 -6.50 -14.68 -8.44
C VAL A 91 -7.00 -13.24 -8.41
N LYS A 92 -6.25 -12.34 -9.05
CA LYS A 92 -6.61 -10.92 -9.14
C LYS A 92 -7.01 -10.32 -7.79
N PRO A 93 -6.19 -10.47 -6.74
CA PRO A 93 -6.54 -9.87 -5.45
C PRO A 93 -6.53 -8.34 -5.54
N ALA A 94 -7.38 -7.69 -4.76
CA ALA A 94 -7.28 -6.26 -4.55
C ALA A 94 -6.18 -5.97 -3.52
N VAL A 95 -5.55 -4.82 -3.62
CA VAL A 95 -4.57 -4.34 -2.63
C VAL A 95 -4.94 -2.94 -2.21
N PHE A 96 -4.99 -2.70 -0.90
CA PHE A 96 -4.90 -1.35 -0.35
C PHE A 96 -3.56 -1.19 0.35
N GLY A 97 -2.84 -0.12 0.01
CA GLY A 97 -1.59 0.23 0.68
C GLY A 97 -1.61 1.66 1.21
N TYR A 98 -1.13 1.82 2.44
CA TYR A 98 -0.91 3.12 3.05
C TYR A 98 0.55 3.52 2.93
N SER A 99 0.82 4.73 2.44
CA SER A 99 2.17 5.30 2.32
C SER A 99 3.09 4.31 1.58
N ASP A 100 4.13 3.74 2.23
CA ASP A 100 4.98 2.69 1.64
C ASP A 100 4.16 1.55 1.04
N GLY A 101 3.09 1.14 1.72
CA GLY A 101 2.22 0.08 1.22
C GLY A 101 1.59 0.40 -0.13
N GLY A 102 1.22 1.65 -0.34
CA GLY A 102 0.71 2.13 -1.62
C GLY A 102 1.78 2.13 -2.71
N ILE A 103 3.00 2.52 -2.35
CA ILE A 103 4.15 2.46 -3.25
C ILE A 103 4.39 1.00 -3.70
N ILE A 104 4.36 0.08 -2.75
CA ILE A 104 4.55 -1.36 -3.02
C ILE A 104 3.49 -1.88 -3.99
N ALA A 105 2.23 -1.52 -3.78
CA ALA A 105 1.13 -1.95 -4.65
C ALA A 105 1.32 -1.47 -6.10
N LEU A 106 1.67 -0.20 -6.28
CA LEU A 106 1.95 0.37 -7.60
C LEU A 106 3.18 -0.27 -8.24
N GLN A 107 4.26 -0.42 -7.48
CA GLN A 107 5.50 -1.04 -7.94
C GLN A 107 5.27 -2.48 -8.40
N LEU A 108 4.44 -3.24 -7.67
CA LEU A 108 4.10 -4.62 -8.01
C LEU A 108 3.41 -4.69 -9.37
N GLU A 109 2.41 -3.86 -9.58
CA GLU A 109 1.63 -3.89 -10.83
C GLU A 109 2.47 -3.39 -12.03
N VAL A 110 3.39 -2.46 -11.80
CA VAL A 110 4.36 -2.03 -12.82
C VAL A 110 5.31 -3.19 -13.18
N MET A 111 5.81 -3.93 -12.19
CA MET A 111 6.70 -5.08 -12.41
C MET A 111 5.98 -6.27 -13.04
N TYR A 112 4.74 -6.52 -12.64
CA TYR A 112 3.94 -7.69 -13.06
C TYR A 112 2.54 -7.25 -13.47
N PRO A 113 2.39 -6.60 -14.63
CA PRO A 113 1.09 -6.11 -15.08
C PRO A 113 0.03 -7.21 -15.15
N GLY A 114 -1.17 -6.90 -14.71
CA GLY A 114 -2.29 -7.84 -14.72
C GLY A 114 -2.35 -8.76 -13.50
N THR A 115 -1.54 -8.54 -12.48
CA THR A 115 -1.56 -9.34 -11.25
C THR A 115 -2.72 -8.97 -10.34
N LEU A 116 -3.00 -7.67 -10.19
CA LEU A 116 -3.99 -7.16 -9.24
C LEU A 116 -5.34 -6.92 -9.90
N GLY A 117 -6.41 -7.17 -9.16
CA GLY A 117 -7.78 -6.91 -9.61
C GLY A 117 -8.24 -5.48 -9.33
N ALA A 118 -7.68 -4.85 -8.33
CA ALA A 118 -7.93 -3.47 -7.97
C ALA A 118 -6.82 -2.94 -7.08
N ILE A 119 -6.55 -1.64 -7.16
CA ILE A 119 -5.55 -0.96 -6.33
C ILE A 119 -6.23 0.22 -5.64
N ALA A 120 -6.00 0.36 -4.34
CA ALA A 120 -6.29 1.60 -3.62
C ALA A 120 -5.03 2.00 -2.84
N THR A 121 -4.68 3.28 -2.88
CA THR A 121 -3.52 3.80 -2.16
C THR A 121 -3.91 4.99 -1.32
N GLY A 122 -3.28 5.13 -0.16
CA GLY A 122 -3.42 6.30 0.70
C GLY A 122 -2.06 6.94 0.95
N GLY A 123 -1.81 8.12 0.42
CA GLY A 123 -0.57 8.87 0.67
C GLY A 123 0.67 8.25 0.02
N ALA A 124 0.56 7.72 -1.17
CA ALA A 124 1.68 7.13 -1.92
C ALA A 124 2.37 8.16 -2.82
N ASN A 125 3.65 7.95 -3.05
CA ASN A 125 4.42 8.68 -4.06
C ASN A 125 5.13 7.70 -4.98
N ILE A 126 5.46 8.14 -6.21
CA ILE A 126 6.15 7.29 -7.19
C ILE A 126 7.59 7.73 -7.46
N PHE A 127 7.98 8.93 -7.02
CA PHE A 127 9.36 9.41 -6.99
C PHE A 127 9.51 10.39 -5.83
N VAL A 128 10.74 10.81 -5.48
CA VAL A 128 10.98 11.62 -4.29
C VAL A 128 11.06 13.11 -4.60
N PRO A 129 11.96 13.58 -5.47
CA PRO A 129 12.04 15.02 -5.76
C PRO A 129 10.80 15.49 -6.49
N GLY A 130 10.15 16.53 -5.97
CA GLY A 130 8.95 17.11 -6.56
C GLY A 130 7.62 16.45 -6.17
N ALA A 131 7.67 15.36 -5.38
CA ALA A 131 6.48 14.63 -4.93
C ALA A 131 6.09 14.97 -3.50
N LEU A 132 7.07 15.31 -2.66
CA LEU A 132 6.91 15.51 -1.22
C LEU A 132 7.11 16.98 -0.87
N GLU A 133 6.48 17.41 0.24
CA GLU A 133 6.74 18.72 0.80
C GLU A 133 8.24 18.91 1.10
N GLN A 134 8.79 20.05 0.72
CA GLN A 134 10.21 20.33 0.88
C GLN A 134 10.65 20.26 2.34
N SER A 135 9.82 20.71 3.27
CA SER A 135 10.12 20.64 4.70
C SER A 135 10.31 19.22 5.19
N PHE A 136 9.53 18.26 4.66
CA PHE A 136 9.68 16.85 4.98
C PHE A 136 10.99 16.29 4.42
N ILE A 137 11.33 16.63 3.18
CA ILE A 137 12.59 16.22 2.54
C ILE A 137 13.77 16.78 3.35
N ASP A 138 13.73 18.06 3.73
CA ASP A 138 14.78 18.68 4.50
C ASP A 138 15.03 17.95 5.83
N ARG A 139 13.95 17.56 6.54
CA ARG A 139 14.07 16.80 7.77
C ARG A 139 14.70 15.42 7.56
N LEU A 140 14.41 14.76 6.44
CA LEU A 140 15.05 13.49 6.11
C LEU A 140 16.56 13.64 5.95
N TYR A 141 17.00 14.69 5.25
CA TYR A 141 18.42 14.92 4.95
C TYR A 141 19.20 15.56 6.09
N GLU A 142 18.53 16.10 7.12
CA GLU A 142 19.17 16.59 8.34
C GLU A 142 19.73 15.45 9.20
N ASP A 143 19.23 14.23 9.05
CA ASP A 143 19.69 13.08 9.78
C ASP A 143 21.02 12.59 9.18
N GLU A 144 22.11 12.75 9.93
CA GLU A 144 23.45 12.36 9.50
C GLU A 144 23.65 10.83 9.45
N ASN A 145 22.81 10.09 10.16
CA ASN A 145 22.90 8.63 10.23
C ASN A 145 21.50 8.01 10.11
N PRO A 146 20.86 8.14 8.93
CA PRO A 146 19.51 7.63 8.76
C PRO A 146 19.46 6.10 8.86
N SER A 147 18.36 5.62 9.47
CA SER A 147 18.09 4.17 9.52
C SER A 147 17.93 3.58 8.11
N PRO A 148 18.09 2.26 7.95
CA PRO A 148 17.84 1.62 6.64
C PRO A 148 16.47 1.93 6.04
N LEU A 149 15.41 1.96 6.85
CA LEU A 149 14.06 2.31 6.38
C LEU A 149 13.98 3.76 5.92
N LYS A 150 14.62 4.68 6.67
CA LYS A 150 14.64 6.09 6.30
C LYS A 150 15.42 6.32 5.00
N LYS A 151 16.53 5.60 4.80
CA LYS A 151 17.30 5.66 3.54
C LYS A 151 16.44 5.31 2.33
N MET A 152 15.59 4.30 2.45
CA MET A 152 14.67 3.95 1.37
C MET A 152 13.76 5.13 1.01
N LEU A 153 13.20 5.83 2.02
CA LEU A 153 12.36 7.02 1.80
C LEU A 153 13.09 8.15 1.07
N MET A 154 14.41 8.28 1.28
CA MET A 154 15.21 9.35 0.71
C MET A 154 15.48 9.15 -0.78
N TYR A 155 15.62 7.91 -1.23
CA TYR A 155 16.15 7.60 -2.56
C TYR A 155 15.16 6.85 -3.46
N GLU A 156 14.09 6.32 -2.92
CA GLU A 156 13.11 5.50 -3.63
C GLU A 156 11.68 5.96 -3.32
N PRO A 157 10.69 5.64 -4.13
CA PRO A 157 10.75 4.88 -5.39
C PRO A 157 11.28 5.72 -6.56
N THR A 158 11.48 5.06 -7.71
CA THR A 158 11.96 5.69 -8.94
C THR A 158 11.06 5.35 -10.12
N MET A 159 9.77 5.30 -9.90
CA MET A 159 8.78 5.11 -10.97
C MET A 159 8.48 6.44 -11.67
N THR A 160 7.90 6.36 -12.84
CA THR A 160 7.57 7.52 -13.68
C THR A 160 6.08 7.59 -13.99
N ALA A 161 5.63 8.73 -14.51
CA ALA A 161 4.27 8.86 -15.03
C ALA A 161 3.97 7.84 -16.13
N ASP A 162 4.97 7.54 -16.99
CA ASP A 162 4.82 6.53 -18.04
C ASP A 162 4.61 5.14 -17.45
N ASP A 163 5.26 4.82 -16.34
CA ASP A 163 5.04 3.56 -15.62
C ASP A 163 3.57 3.43 -15.18
N MET A 164 2.96 4.51 -14.74
CA MET A 164 1.55 4.51 -14.32
C MET A 164 0.61 4.15 -15.47
N GLN A 165 0.97 4.51 -16.70
CA GLN A 165 0.16 4.19 -17.88
C GLN A 165 0.11 2.69 -18.18
N THR A 166 1.03 1.91 -17.63
CA THR A 166 1.05 0.44 -17.79
C THR A 166 0.13 -0.29 -16.80
N ILE A 167 -0.39 0.40 -15.81
CA ILE A 167 -1.25 -0.20 -14.78
C ILE A 167 -2.63 -0.47 -15.37
N GLN A 168 -3.03 -1.74 -15.37
CA GLN A 168 -4.30 -2.19 -15.95
C GLN A 168 -5.44 -2.23 -14.92
N ALA A 169 -5.10 -2.37 -13.65
CA ALA A 169 -6.09 -2.49 -12.58
C ALA A 169 -6.84 -1.17 -12.35
N PRO A 170 -8.16 -1.22 -12.11
CA PRO A 170 -8.87 -0.06 -11.58
C PRO A 170 -8.18 0.43 -10.31
N SER A 171 -7.94 1.73 -10.19
CA SER A 171 -7.10 2.28 -9.13
C SER A 171 -7.74 3.52 -8.49
N LEU A 172 -7.77 3.54 -7.16
CA LEU A 172 -8.25 4.66 -6.36
C LEU A 172 -7.06 5.26 -5.61
N ILE A 173 -6.66 6.47 -5.99
CA ILE A 173 -5.47 7.14 -5.47
C ILE A 173 -5.91 8.26 -4.52
N ILE A 174 -5.63 8.05 -3.22
CA ILE A 174 -6.13 8.90 -2.14
C ILE A 174 -4.97 9.63 -1.47
N SER A 175 -5.18 10.88 -1.11
CA SER A 175 -4.30 11.59 -0.17
C SER A 175 -5.12 12.59 0.64
N GLY A 176 -4.53 13.10 1.73
CA GLY A 176 -5.11 14.21 2.48
C GLY A 176 -4.79 15.55 1.83
N GLU A 177 -5.66 16.52 2.01
CA GLU A 177 -5.43 17.89 1.54
C GLU A 177 -4.13 18.47 2.14
N ASN A 178 -3.86 18.13 3.39
CA ASN A 178 -2.69 18.59 4.15
C ASN A 178 -1.62 17.50 4.29
N ASP A 179 -1.52 16.64 3.30
CA ASP A 179 -0.56 15.53 3.27
C ASP A 179 0.87 16.04 3.01
N ILE A 180 1.86 15.24 3.38
CA ILE A 180 3.25 15.46 2.96
C ILE A 180 3.46 15.12 1.48
N ILE A 181 2.56 14.34 0.90
CA ILE A 181 2.51 14.12 -0.54
C ILE A 181 1.78 15.31 -1.17
N LEU A 182 2.42 15.99 -2.11
CA LEU A 182 1.82 17.13 -2.78
C LEU A 182 0.55 16.70 -3.54
N PRO A 183 -0.56 17.44 -3.46
CA PRO A 183 -1.79 17.10 -4.18
C PRO A 183 -1.58 16.91 -5.68
N GLU A 184 -0.70 17.70 -6.29
CA GLU A 184 -0.35 17.57 -7.71
C GLU A 184 0.25 16.21 -8.02
N HIS A 185 1.01 15.65 -7.06
CA HIS A 185 1.62 14.33 -7.23
C HIS A 185 0.58 13.22 -7.18
N THR A 186 -0.37 13.32 -6.25
CA THR A 186 -1.51 12.39 -6.18
C THR A 186 -2.29 12.40 -7.48
N ARG A 187 -2.55 13.58 -8.04
CA ARG A 187 -3.21 13.73 -9.35
C ARG A 187 -2.36 13.13 -10.48
N LEU A 188 -1.05 13.37 -10.46
CA LEU A 188 -0.16 12.81 -11.47
C LEU A 188 -0.27 11.28 -11.50
N ILE A 189 -0.32 10.63 -10.35
CA ILE A 189 -0.49 9.18 -10.28
C ILE A 189 -1.84 8.76 -10.88
N GLY A 190 -2.93 9.28 -10.31
CA GLY A 190 -4.29 8.85 -10.68
C GLY A 190 -4.68 9.21 -12.12
N GLU A 191 -4.24 10.36 -12.62
CA GLU A 191 -4.55 10.80 -13.97
C GLU A 191 -3.75 10.06 -15.05
N ASN A 192 -2.60 9.49 -14.71
CA ASN A 192 -1.81 8.69 -15.63
C ASN A 192 -2.17 7.20 -15.64
N ILE A 193 -2.88 6.71 -14.63
CA ILE A 193 -3.40 5.34 -14.66
C ILE A 193 -4.65 5.32 -15.54
N PRO A 194 -4.74 4.47 -16.56
CA PRO A 194 -5.88 4.46 -17.49
C PRO A 194 -7.25 4.36 -16.80
N ASP A 195 -7.39 3.52 -15.79
CA ASP A 195 -8.61 3.39 -15.00
C ASP A 195 -8.35 3.90 -13.58
N GLY A 196 -7.86 5.14 -13.49
CA GLY A 196 -7.48 5.79 -12.23
C GLY A 196 -8.49 6.82 -11.78
N GLU A 197 -8.71 6.88 -10.46
CA GLU A 197 -9.52 7.89 -9.79
C GLU A 197 -8.68 8.57 -8.73
N VAL A 198 -8.90 9.86 -8.52
CA VAL A 198 -8.19 10.66 -7.51
C VAL A 198 -9.17 11.14 -6.46
N VAL A 199 -8.81 10.98 -5.19
CA VAL A 199 -9.55 11.55 -4.06
C VAL A 199 -8.59 12.30 -3.16
N ILE A 200 -8.78 13.60 -3.03
CA ILE A 200 -8.08 14.45 -2.07
C ILE A 200 -9.06 14.73 -0.93
N LEU A 201 -8.76 14.23 0.26
CA LEU A 201 -9.66 14.34 1.41
C LEU A 201 -9.51 15.69 2.10
N PRO A 202 -10.56 16.53 2.13
CA PRO A 202 -10.50 17.85 2.77
C PRO A 202 -10.12 17.74 4.25
N GLY A 203 -9.19 18.57 4.68
CA GLY A 203 -8.79 18.68 6.08
C GLY A 203 -7.96 17.53 6.62
N GLU A 204 -7.77 16.45 5.87
CA GLU A 204 -6.99 15.30 6.32
C GLU A 204 -5.50 15.49 6.03
N ASP A 205 -4.65 14.89 6.86
CA ASP A 205 -3.20 14.87 6.66
C ASP A 205 -2.72 13.50 6.15
N HIS A 206 -1.46 13.18 6.33
CA HIS A 206 -0.87 11.95 5.80
C HIS A 206 -1.47 10.67 6.39
N GLY A 207 -1.88 10.68 7.65
CA GLY A 207 -2.34 9.48 8.34
C GLY A 207 -3.68 9.61 9.06
N SER A 208 -4.28 10.79 9.08
CA SER A 208 -5.47 11.07 9.92
C SER A 208 -6.72 10.28 9.52
N TYR A 209 -6.77 9.76 8.31
CA TYR A 209 -7.92 8.99 7.80
C TYR A 209 -7.66 7.47 7.80
N ILE A 210 -6.53 7.03 8.36
CA ILE A 210 -6.06 5.63 8.26
C ILE A 210 -6.31 4.89 9.58
N LYS A 211 -5.52 5.22 10.62
CA LYS A 211 -5.52 4.49 11.88
C LYS A 211 -6.76 4.84 12.69
N ARG A 212 -7.47 3.82 13.19
CA ARG A 212 -8.69 3.99 14.00
C ARG A 212 -9.74 4.85 13.32
N SER A 213 -9.81 4.78 12.00
CA SER A 213 -10.76 5.54 11.19
C SER A 213 -11.47 4.61 10.20
N TYR A 214 -12.76 4.84 10.01
CA TYR A 214 -13.56 4.14 9.01
C TYR A 214 -13.51 4.82 7.63
N LYS A 215 -12.90 6.00 7.54
CA LYS A 215 -12.93 6.81 6.30
C LYS A 215 -12.36 6.09 5.11
N VAL A 216 -11.14 5.54 5.24
CA VAL A 216 -10.51 4.87 4.11
C VAL A 216 -11.23 3.57 3.76
N GLY A 217 -11.68 2.81 4.75
CA GLY A 217 -12.46 1.59 4.50
C GLY A 217 -13.77 1.87 3.77
N ASP A 218 -14.46 2.96 4.13
CA ASP A 218 -15.69 3.39 3.43
C ASP A 218 -15.40 3.73 1.96
N LEU A 219 -14.30 4.43 1.70
CA LEU A 219 -13.88 4.76 0.33
C LEU A 219 -13.54 3.50 -0.48
N ILE A 220 -12.83 2.57 0.13
CA ILE A 220 -12.46 1.29 -0.51
C ILE A 220 -13.71 0.47 -0.85
N LEU A 221 -14.64 0.34 0.09
CA LEU A 221 -15.87 -0.43 -0.11
C LEU A 221 -16.76 0.19 -1.19
N ASP A 222 -16.90 1.50 -1.20
CA ASP A 222 -17.59 2.21 -2.27
C ASP A 222 -16.93 1.97 -3.63
N PHE A 223 -15.62 2.08 -3.68
CA PHE A 223 -14.83 1.81 -4.87
C PHE A 223 -15.04 0.38 -5.38
N PHE A 224 -14.93 -0.62 -4.50
CA PHE A 224 -15.14 -2.02 -4.85
C PHE A 224 -16.54 -2.25 -5.43
N LYS A 225 -17.56 -1.64 -4.80
CA LYS A 225 -18.92 -1.73 -5.31
C LYS A 225 -19.05 -1.18 -6.72
N ARG A 226 -18.46 -0.01 -6.99
CA ARG A 226 -18.53 0.65 -8.30
C ARG A 226 -17.82 -0.11 -9.41
N ILE A 227 -16.72 -0.78 -9.09
CA ILE A 227 -15.94 -1.57 -10.08
C ILE A 227 -16.36 -3.04 -10.15
N GLY A 228 -17.24 -3.49 -9.28
CA GLY A 228 -17.69 -4.89 -9.23
C GLY A 228 -16.70 -5.84 -8.58
N TYR A 229 -15.84 -5.32 -7.75
CA TYR A 229 -14.94 -6.17 -6.96
C TYR A 229 -15.66 -6.62 -5.69
#